data_177d68a6ba0939ba784b022f981af064
#
_entry.id   177d68a6ba0939ba784b022f981af064
#
_cell.length_a   1.000
_cell.length_b   1.000
_cell.length_c   1.000
_cell.angle_alpha   90.00
_cell.angle_beta   90.00
_cell.angle_gamma   90.00
#
_symmetry.space_group_name_H-M   'P 1'
#
loop_
_entity.id
_entity.type
_entity.pdbx_description
1 polymer ?
#
loop_
_entity_poly.entity_id
_entity_poly.type
_entity_poly.pdbx_seq_one_letter_code
_entity_poly.pdbx_strand_id
1 'polypeptide(L)'
;VIANADGKQYIMSPSSNKMAAAGSNNLTPVISLTKGTPVTISTPSTDLTYKVTLSVSPEKADAKVDATIGNAYLPYYGAYLSTYAGADKEAKESKTSNGTTISYTASQPLKANNGYVMVSLPDAPVSLAHSYYCNMNSSRKENLLLPCKANEQYTYTVQVPEGMKLATPEAVKTIENAAGKVVISVKQNGNNAEVERSLLLNKQLYTPAEFGNLRTLLTEWGNQSGKTLLLSIN
;
A
#
# COMPACT_ATOMS: atom_id res chain seq x y z
N VAL A 1 10.93 -15.25 22.71
CA VAL A 1 12.16 -14.93 23.47
C VAL A 1 12.82 -13.73 22.79
N ILE A 2 13.27 -12.76 23.60
CA ILE A 2 14.09 -11.64 23.13
C ILE A 2 15.54 -11.88 23.54
N ALA A 3 16.44 -11.77 22.60
CA ALA A 3 17.87 -11.76 22.84
C ALA A 3 18.46 -10.41 22.41
N ASN A 4 19.41 -9.90 23.20
CA ASN A 4 20.20 -8.72 22.84
C ASN A 4 21.60 -9.19 22.44
N ALA A 5 22.03 -8.90 21.23
CA ALA A 5 23.35 -9.18 20.71
C ALA A 5 23.81 -8.01 19.84
N ASP A 6 25.10 -7.60 20.00
CA ASP A 6 25.73 -6.53 19.22
C ASP A 6 24.92 -5.21 19.18
N GLY A 7 24.29 -4.84 20.31
CA GLY A 7 23.45 -3.65 20.41
C GLY A 7 22.11 -3.74 19.67
N LYS A 8 21.74 -4.91 19.16
CA LYS A 8 20.49 -5.17 18.46
C LYS A 8 19.61 -6.11 19.24
N GLN A 9 18.31 -5.92 19.13
CA GLN A 9 17.32 -6.84 19.68
C GLN A 9 16.88 -7.85 18.62
N TYR A 10 16.80 -9.11 19.01
CA TYR A 10 16.30 -10.22 18.19
C TYR A 10 15.10 -10.85 18.88
N ILE A 11 14.09 -11.19 18.11
CA ILE A 11 12.93 -11.94 18.59
C ILE A 11 13.04 -13.37 18.07
N MET A 12 12.97 -14.33 18.96
CA MET A 12 12.85 -15.74 18.62
C MET A 12 11.43 -16.21 18.87
N SER A 13 10.75 -16.68 17.83
CA SER A 13 9.45 -17.33 17.98
C SER A 13 9.64 -18.81 18.28
N PRO A 14 8.95 -19.36 19.30
CA PRO A 14 8.99 -20.80 19.56
C PRO A 14 8.44 -21.66 18.43
N SER A 15 7.60 -21.06 17.57
CA SER A 15 6.96 -21.75 16.44
C SER A 15 7.76 -21.68 15.15
N SER A 16 8.83 -20.92 15.11
CA SER A 16 9.72 -20.86 13.95
C SER A 16 11.17 -20.91 14.42
N ASN A 17 11.98 -21.80 13.86
CA ASN A 17 13.42 -21.86 14.12
C ASN A 17 14.20 -20.64 13.53
N LYS A 18 13.52 -19.50 13.34
CA LYS A 18 14.12 -18.31 12.73
C LYS A 18 14.18 -17.19 13.75
N MET A 19 15.35 -16.57 13.86
CA MET A 19 15.50 -15.28 14.52
C MET A 19 15.05 -14.17 13.59
N ALA A 20 14.25 -13.24 14.11
CA ALA A 20 13.88 -12.02 13.41
C ALA A 20 14.41 -10.81 14.19
N ALA A 21 14.85 -9.76 13.49
CA ALA A 21 15.16 -8.50 14.16
C ALA A 21 13.93 -7.97 14.90
N ALA A 22 14.15 -7.33 16.04
CA ALA A 22 13.07 -6.67 16.77
C ALA A 22 12.40 -5.65 15.84
N GLY A 23 11.09 -5.62 15.85
CA GLY A 23 10.32 -4.81 14.94
C GLY A 23 9.74 -5.55 13.73
N SER A 24 10.13 -6.80 13.49
CA SER A 24 9.54 -7.62 12.41
C SER A 24 8.23 -8.33 12.82
N ASN A 25 7.84 -8.24 14.09
CA ASN A 25 6.62 -8.87 14.61
C ASN A 25 5.79 -7.88 15.41
N ASN A 26 4.72 -7.37 14.81
CA ASN A 26 3.91 -6.26 15.34
C ASN A 26 2.96 -6.61 16.47
N LEU A 27 2.70 -7.87 16.72
CA LEU A 27 1.48 -8.27 17.41
C LEU A 27 1.68 -9.06 18.67
N THR A 28 2.90 -9.49 18.95
CA THR A 28 3.16 -10.31 20.13
C THR A 28 3.49 -9.41 21.30
N PRO A 29 2.63 -9.30 22.32
CA PRO A 29 3.02 -8.69 23.58
C PRO A 29 4.20 -9.48 24.14
N VAL A 30 5.26 -8.78 24.50
CA VAL A 30 6.47 -9.39 25.01
C VAL A 30 6.59 -9.07 26.48
N ILE A 31 6.84 -10.10 27.27
CA ILE A 31 7.05 -9.97 28.72
C ILE A 31 8.52 -10.23 29.01
N SER A 32 9.17 -9.34 29.75
CA SER A 32 10.51 -9.56 30.22
C SER A 32 10.55 -10.77 31.18
N LEU A 33 11.29 -11.81 30.83
CA LEU A 33 11.47 -12.99 31.67
C LEU A 33 12.17 -12.67 32.99
N THR A 34 12.98 -11.62 33.04
CA THR A 34 13.71 -11.20 34.24
C THR A 34 12.92 -10.24 35.12
N LYS A 35 11.99 -9.47 34.55
CA LYS A 35 11.25 -8.44 35.28
C LYS A 35 9.75 -8.74 35.41
N GLY A 36 9.22 -9.73 34.68
CA GLY A 36 7.79 -10.03 34.67
C GLY A 36 6.91 -8.90 34.11
N THR A 37 7.52 -7.87 33.50
CA THR A 37 6.83 -6.65 33.04
C THR A 37 6.79 -6.61 31.52
N PRO A 38 5.78 -5.96 30.92
CA PRO A 38 5.76 -5.70 29.49
C PRO A 38 7.02 -4.98 29.02
N VAL A 39 7.56 -5.41 27.90
CA VAL A 39 8.73 -4.78 27.28
C VAL A 39 8.28 -4.08 26.02
N THR A 40 8.65 -2.82 25.88
CA THR A 40 8.47 -2.09 24.62
C THR A 40 9.50 -2.56 23.62
N ILE A 41 9.05 -3.12 22.51
CA ILE A 41 9.91 -3.43 21.38
C ILE A 41 9.74 -2.30 20.37
N SER A 42 10.81 -2.00 19.61
CA SER A 42 10.69 -1.08 18.49
C SER A 42 9.59 -1.59 17.55
N THR A 43 8.59 -0.76 17.30
CA THR A 43 7.53 -1.09 16.34
C THR A 43 8.12 -1.06 14.93
N PRO A 44 7.83 -2.05 14.08
CA PRO A 44 8.26 -2.02 12.69
C PRO A 44 7.60 -0.87 11.94
N SER A 45 8.28 -0.38 10.91
CA SER A 45 7.73 0.65 10.05
C SER A 45 6.45 0.14 9.37
N THR A 46 5.41 0.95 9.45
CA THR A 46 4.12 0.76 8.76
C THR A 46 4.04 1.60 7.49
N ASP A 47 5.14 2.22 7.06
CA ASP A 47 5.18 3.06 5.88
C ASP A 47 5.24 2.22 4.61
N LEU A 48 4.37 2.52 3.68
CA LEU A 48 4.35 1.99 2.33
C LEU A 48 4.35 3.17 1.35
N THR A 49 5.45 3.37 0.64
CA THR A 49 5.49 4.33 -0.48
C THR A 49 5.50 3.58 -1.79
N TYR A 50 4.73 4.06 -2.75
CA TYR A 50 4.57 3.43 -4.06
C TYR A 50 4.56 4.51 -5.13
N LYS A 51 5.67 4.63 -5.87
CA LYS A 51 5.86 5.63 -6.91
C LYS A 51 5.81 4.96 -8.27
N VAL A 52 4.96 5.45 -9.15
CA VAL A 52 4.77 4.91 -10.49
C VAL A 52 4.87 6.03 -11.51
N THR A 53 5.73 5.84 -12.50
CA THR A 53 5.74 6.65 -13.71
C THR A 53 5.17 5.82 -14.84
N LEU A 54 4.10 6.31 -15.48
CA LEU A 54 3.46 5.68 -16.63
C LEU A 54 3.74 6.49 -17.90
N SER A 55 4.29 5.82 -18.90
CA SER A 55 4.40 6.34 -20.26
C SER A 55 3.28 5.72 -21.10
N VAL A 56 2.34 6.55 -21.53
CA VAL A 56 1.15 6.11 -22.26
C VAL A 56 1.35 6.24 -23.76
N SER A 57 0.88 5.27 -24.51
CA SER A 57 0.66 5.30 -25.96
C SER A 57 -0.77 4.85 -26.28
N PRO A 58 -1.26 4.97 -27.52
CA PRO A 58 -2.61 4.49 -27.86
C PRO A 58 -2.85 3.00 -27.60
N GLU A 59 -1.80 2.19 -27.61
CA GLU A 59 -1.87 0.73 -27.56
C GLU A 59 -1.46 0.14 -26.20
N LYS A 60 -0.66 0.87 -25.42
CA LYS A 60 -0.14 0.40 -24.13
C LYS A 60 0.23 1.52 -23.18
N ALA A 61 0.31 1.19 -21.89
CA ALA A 61 0.98 1.99 -20.89
C ALA A 61 2.12 1.18 -20.27
N ASP A 62 3.31 1.73 -20.31
CA ASP A 62 4.51 1.18 -19.68
C ASP A 62 4.72 1.86 -18.33
N ALA A 63 4.79 1.07 -17.27
CA ALA A 63 4.97 1.53 -15.91
C ALA A 63 6.39 1.25 -15.41
N LYS A 64 7.01 2.25 -14.80
CA LYS A 64 8.17 2.08 -13.94
C LYS A 64 7.72 2.28 -12.50
N VAL A 65 7.99 1.29 -11.66
CA VAL A 65 7.56 1.24 -10.26
C VAL A 65 8.76 1.25 -9.34
N ASP A 66 8.71 2.12 -8.34
CA ASP A 66 9.65 2.17 -7.22
C ASP A 66 8.83 2.17 -5.91
N ALA A 67 9.01 1.13 -5.10
CA ALA A 67 8.28 0.96 -3.84
C ALA A 67 9.21 0.82 -2.65
N THR A 68 8.78 1.33 -1.50
CA THR A 68 9.40 1.06 -0.20
C THR A 68 8.33 0.49 0.73
N ILE A 69 8.58 -0.70 1.24
CA ILE A 69 7.61 -1.47 2.02
C ILE A 69 8.16 -1.66 3.43
N GLY A 70 7.49 -1.07 4.40
CA GLY A 70 7.86 -1.19 5.81
C GLY A 70 7.76 -2.61 6.34
N ASN A 71 8.60 -2.95 7.31
CA ASN A 71 8.68 -4.29 7.90
C ASN A 71 7.36 -4.81 8.48
N ALA A 72 6.43 -3.92 8.83
CA ALA A 72 5.11 -4.30 9.33
C ALA A 72 4.27 -5.10 8.34
N TYR A 73 4.48 -4.90 7.05
CA TYR A 73 3.75 -5.61 6.00
C TYR A 73 4.33 -7.00 5.69
N LEU A 74 5.65 -7.20 5.94
CA LEU A 74 6.36 -8.40 5.51
C LEU A 74 5.85 -9.73 6.09
N PRO A 75 5.45 -9.82 7.39
CA PRO A 75 4.97 -11.08 7.95
C PRO A 75 3.74 -11.64 7.24
N TYR A 76 2.93 -10.76 6.64
CA TYR A 76 1.66 -11.14 5.99
C TYR A 76 1.80 -11.31 4.48
N TYR A 77 2.78 -10.64 3.87
CA TYR A 77 2.90 -10.53 2.42
C TYR A 77 4.26 -10.96 1.86
N GLY A 78 5.19 -11.40 2.72
CA GLY A 78 6.57 -11.71 2.33
C GLY A 78 6.70 -12.73 1.20
N ALA A 79 5.77 -13.67 1.09
CA ALA A 79 5.76 -14.66 0.00
C ALA A 79 5.37 -14.07 -1.37
N TYR A 80 4.74 -12.89 -1.38
CA TYR A 80 4.27 -12.25 -2.60
C TYR A 80 5.25 -11.20 -3.14
N LEU A 81 6.30 -10.87 -2.40
CA LEU A 81 7.27 -9.84 -2.81
C LEU A 81 8.13 -10.27 -3.99
N SER A 82 8.30 -11.57 -4.22
CA SER A 82 9.06 -12.11 -5.34
C SER A 82 8.24 -12.33 -6.62
N THR A 83 6.91 -12.20 -6.55
CA THR A 83 6.01 -12.46 -7.68
C THR A 83 5.05 -11.29 -7.87
N TYR A 84 5.51 -10.25 -8.56
CA TYR A 84 4.63 -9.11 -8.89
C TYR A 84 3.78 -9.45 -10.09
N ALA A 85 2.47 -9.42 -9.90
CA ALA A 85 1.53 -9.52 -11.00
C ALA A 85 1.76 -8.33 -11.96
N GLY A 86 2.05 -8.63 -13.22
CA GLY A 86 2.28 -7.64 -14.26
C GLY A 86 3.72 -7.13 -14.40
N ALA A 87 4.68 -7.64 -13.64
CA ALA A 87 6.08 -7.33 -13.86
C ALA A 87 6.59 -7.97 -15.16
N ASP A 88 7.17 -7.16 -16.05
CA ASP A 88 7.73 -7.63 -17.32
C ASP A 88 9.07 -8.34 -17.13
N LYS A 89 9.77 -8.04 -16.04
CA LYS A 89 11.08 -8.57 -15.67
C LYS A 89 11.15 -8.82 -14.18
N GLU A 90 12.16 -9.58 -13.79
CA GLU A 90 12.45 -9.82 -12.38
C GLU A 90 12.62 -8.51 -11.61
N ALA A 91 11.89 -8.37 -10.52
CA ALA A 91 11.96 -7.20 -9.66
C ALA A 91 13.32 -7.14 -8.95
N LYS A 92 13.89 -5.95 -8.83
CA LYS A 92 15.08 -5.70 -8.03
C LYS A 92 14.65 -5.41 -6.60
N GLU A 93 15.08 -6.26 -5.68
CA GLU A 93 14.80 -6.09 -4.26
C GLU A 93 16.07 -5.73 -3.47
N SER A 94 15.92 -4.82 -2.51
CA SER A 94 16.97 -4.50 -1.53
C SER A 94 16.36 -4.41 -0.14
N LYS A 95 16.89 -5.20 0.79
CA LYS A 95 16.42 -5.25 2.19
C LYS A 95 17.19 -4.25 3.04
N THR A 96 16.45 -3.51 3.86
CA THR A 96 16.99 -2.57 4.85
C THR A 96 16.54 -2.96 6.25
N SER A 97 17.06 -2.28 7.28
CA SER A 97 16.61 -2.49 8.67
C SER A 97 15.14 -2.17 8.88
N ASN A 98 14.56 -1.27 8.08
CA ASN A 98 13.20 -0.75 8.28
C ASN A 98 12.20 -1.28 7.24
N GLY A 99 12.66 -2.03 6.23
CA GLY A 99 11.77 -2.51 5.18
C GLY A 99 12.51 -3.07 3.98
N THR A 100 11.79 -3.16 2.87
CA THR A 100 12.30 -3.62 1.59
C THR A 100 12.00 -2.57 0.53
N THR A 101 12.97 -2.22 -0.28
CA THR A 101 12.78 -1.42 -1.50
C THR A 101 12.69 -2.35 -2.69
N ILE A 102 11.82 -2.01 -3.64
CA ILE A 102 11.54 -2.83 -4.81
C ILE A 102 11.39 -1.92 -6.01
N SER A 103 12.02 -2.31 -7.13
CA SER A 103 11.89 -1.61 -8.40
C SER A 103 11.63 -2.61 -9.52
N TYR A 104 10.64 -2.33 -10.37
CA TYR A 104 10.31 -3.15 -11.52
C TYR A 104 9.64 -2.34 -12.62
N THR A 105 9.50 -2.95 -13.80
CA THR A 105 8.70 -2.43 -14.91
C THR A 105 7.52 -3.36 -15.17
N ALA A 106 6.42 -2.79 -15.65
CA ALA A 106 5.24 -3.53 -16.06
C ALA A 106 4.60 -2.83 -17.26
N SER A 107 3.91 -3.59 -18.10
CA SER A 107 3.16 -3.06 -19.22
C SER A 107 1.71 -3.52 -19.15
N GLN A 108 0.79 -2.63 -19.53
CA GLN A 108 -0.61 -2.98 -19.70
C GLN A 108 -1.03 -2.63 -21.13
N PRO A 109 -1.69 -3.56 -21.86
CA PRO A 109 -2.29 -3.23 -23.13
C PRO A 109 -3.44 -2.25 -22.91
N LEU A 110 -3.55 -1.27 -23.82
CA LEU A 110 -4.64 -0.31 -23.83
C LEU A 110 -5.48 -0.53 -25.09
N LYS A 111 -6.74 -0.17 -25.01
CA LYS A 111 -7.66 -0.21 -26.13
C LYS A 111 -8.48 1.06 -26.14
N ALA A 112 -8.42 1.76 -27.27
CA ALA A 112 -9.29 2.89 -27.48
C ALA A 112 -10.74 2.44 -27.67
N ASN A 113 -11.67 3.17 -27.04
CA ASN A 113 -13.09 2.96 -27.19
C ASN A 113 -13.78 4.33 -27.25
N ASN A 114 -14.51 4.59 -28.36
CA ASN A 114 -15.24 5.85 -28.59
C ASN A 114 -14.38 7.11 -28.38
N GLY A 115 -13.14 7.11 -28.83
CA GLY A 115 -12.22 8.25 -28.67
C GLY A 115 -11.60 8.41 -27.28
N TYR A 116 -11.71 7.39 -26.41
CA TYR A 116 -11.12 7.39 -25.07
C TYR A 116 -10.22 6.19 -24.86
N VAL A 117 -9.22 6.38 -24.00
CA VAL A 117 -8.36 5.32 -23.48
C VAL A 117 -8.44 5.32 -21.96
N MET A 118 -8.63 4.15 -21.39
CA MET A 118 -8.68 3.96 -19.94
C MET A 118 -7.34 3.41 -19.45
N VAL A 119 -6.68 4.15 -18.56
CA VAL A 119 -5.39 3.80 -17.95
C VAL A 119 -5.62 3.38 -16.52
N SER A 120 -5.31 2.14 -16.18
CA SER A 120 -5.37 1.64 -14.82
C SER A 120 -4.11 2.03 -14.05
N LEU A 121 -4.27 2.50 -12.83
CA LEU A 121 -3.19 2.80 -11.91
C LEU A 121 -2.95 1.58 -11.02
N PRO A 122 -1.77 0.91 -11.13
CA PRO A 122 -1.51 -0.30 -10.36
C PRO A 122 -1.42 0.01 -8.86
N ASP A 123 -1.94 -0.88 -8.02
CA ASP A 123 -1.72 -0.84 -6.57
C ASP A 123 -0.46 -1.60 -6.17
N ALA A 124 0.14 -1.22 -5.03
CA ALA A 124 1.22 -2.01 -4.44
C ALA A 124 0.72 -3.41 -4.06
N PRO A 125 1.46 -4.49 -4.36
CA PRO A 125 1.03 -5.87 -4.09
C PRO A 125 0.69 -6.14 -2.62
N VAL A 126 1.29 -5.40 -1.69
CA VAL A 126 1.09 -5.54 -0.25
C VAL A 126 0.06 -4.57 0.33
N SER A 127 -0.54 -3.73 -0.50
CA SER A 127 -1.54 -2.74 -0.06
C SER A 127 -2.76 -3.39 0.59
N LEU A 128 -3.33 -2.72 1.57
CA LEU A 128 -4.65 -3.05 2.10
C LEU A 128 -5.75 -2.97 1.03
N ALA A 129 -5.51 -2.25 -0.09
CA ALA A 129 -6.43 -2.21 -1.23
C ALA A 129 -6.62 -3.57 -1.91
N HIS A 130 -5.62 -4.45 -1.86
CA HIS A 130 -5.70 -5.83 -2.37
C HIS A 130 -6.23 -6.83 -1.36
N SER A 131 -6.47 -6.42 -0.13
CA SER A 131 -6.96 -7.26 0.93
C SER A 131 -8.49 -7.35 0.87
N TYR A 132 -9.05 -8.50 1.30
CA TYR A 132 -10.49 -8.65 1.49
C TYR A 132 -11.06 -7.63 2.51
N TYR A 133 -10.19 -6.95 3.30
CA TYR A 133 -10.61 -5.90 4.22
C TYR A 133 -11.30 -4.72 3.53
N CYS A 134 -11.01 -4.47 2.25
CA CYS A 134 -11.71 -3.45 1.47
C CYS A 134 -13.14 -3.87 1.06
N ASN A 135 -13.46 -5.17 1.11
CA ASN A 135 -14.79 -5.72 0.79
C ASN A 135 -15.60 -6.02 2.06
N MET A 136 -15.70 -5.04 2.94
CA MET A 136 -16.30 -5.22 4.25
C MET A 136 -17.84 -5.24 4.20
N ASN A 137 -18.46 -6.20 4.91
CA ASN A 137 -19.89 -6.22 5.17
C ASN A 137 -20.34 -5.03 6.04
N SER A 138 -21.64 -4.80 6.10
CA SER A 138 -22.20 -3.60 6.77
C SER A 138 -22.08 -3.59 8.29
N SER A 139 -21.87 -4.75 8.93
CA SER A 139 -21.82 -4.86 10.39
C SER A 139 -20.86 -5.95 10.85
N ARG A 140 -20.35 -5.79 12.06
CA ARG A 140 -19.55 -6.80 12.77
C ARG A 140 -20.02 -6.94 14.21
N LYS A 141 -19.88 -8.14 14.76
CA LYS A 141 -20.12 -8.43 16.19
C LYS A 141 -18.83 -8.56 16.96
N GLU A 142 -17.72 -8.93 16.28
CA GLU A 142 -16.41 -9.19 16.87
C GLU A 142 -15.41 -8.10 16.51
N ASN A 143 -14.39 -7.95 17.31
CA ASN A 143 -13.27 -7.07 17.04
C ASN A 143 -12.58 -7.45 15.73
N LEU A 144 -12.11 -6.46 14.99
CA LEU A 144 -11.31 -6.63 13.78
C LEU A 144 -9.86 -6.25 14.07
N LEU A 145 -8.97 -7.19 13.83
CA LEU A 145 -7.53 -6.97 13.85
C LEU A 145 -7.03 -6.91 12.40
N LEU A 146 -6.47 -5.75 12.02
CA LEU A 146 -5.80 -5.59 10.74
C LEU A 146 -4.37 -6.16 10.80
N PRO A 147 -3.77 -6.53 9.66
CA PRO A 147 -2.38 -7.00 9.60
C PRO A 147 -1.38 -6.02 10.23
N CYS A 148 -1.55 -4.74 9.99
CA CYS A 148 -0.75 -3.66 10.57
C CYS A 148 -1.57 -2.37 10.63
N LYS A 149 -1.05 -1.33 11.27
CA LYS A 149 -1.44 0.05 10.98
C LYS A 149 -1.06 0.34 9.53
N ALA A 150 -1.77 1.24 8.88
CA ALA A 150 -1.42 1.65 7.53
C ALA A 150 -0.93 3.10 7.51
N ASN A 151 0.15 3.33 6.79
CA ASN A 151 0.57 4.63 6.30
C ASN A 151 1.02 4.44 4.85
N GLU A 152 0.04 4.38 3.94
CA GLU A 152 0.27 4.11 2.53
C GLU A 152 0.22 5.41 1.74
N GLN A 153 1.24 5.64 0.91
CA GLN A 153 1.36 6.83 0.07
C GLN A 153 1.70 6.39 -1.36
N TYR A 154 0.84 6.69 -2.29
CA TYR A 154 0.98 6.37 -3.70
C TYR A 154 1.05 7.65 -4.50
N THR A 155 2.03 7.73 -5.40
CA THR A 155 2.20 8.83 -6.35
C THR A 155 2.31 8.24 -7.75
N TYR A 156 1.46 8.70 -8.64
CA TYR A 156 1.49 8.33 -10.04
C TYR A 156 1.75 9.58 -10.87
N THR A 157 2.72 9.48 -11.77
CA THR A 157 2.97 10.48 -12.82
C THR A 157 2.67 9.81 -14.15
N VAL A 158 1.61 10.24 -14.81
CA VAL A 158 1.15 9.69 -16.09
C VAL A 158 1.49 10.67 -17.19
N GLN A 159 2.43 10.31 -18.04
CA GLN A 159 2.84 11.09 -19.21
C GLN A 159 1.75 10.95 -20.28
N VAL A 160 1.00 12.02 -20.50
CA VAL A 160 -0.06 12.09 -21.51
C VAL A 160 0.59 12.38 -22.86
N PRO A 161 0.44 11.50 -23.86
CA PRO A 161 1.09 11.69 -25.16
C PRO A 161 0.45 12.86 -25.94
N GLU A 162 1.22 13.36 -26.92
CA GLU A 162 0.68 14.33 -27.88
C GLU A 162 -0.54 13.75 -28.59
N GLY A 163 -1.57 14.57 -28.80
CA GLY A 163 -2.85 14.12 -29.37
C GLY A 163 -3.83 13.52 -28.36
N MET A 164 -3.46 13.44 -27.08
CA MET A 164 -4.38 13.04 -26.00
C MET A 164 -4.52 14.14 -24.95
N LYS A 165 -5.61 14.08 -24.20
CA LYS A 165 -5.86 14.96 -23.03
C LYS A 165 -6.41 14.18 -21.86
N LEU A 166 -6.12 14.62 -20.65
CA LEU A 166 -6.78 14.09 -19.45
C LEU A 166 -8.27 14.45 -19.50
N ALA A 167 -9.12 13.42 -19.59
CA ALA A 167 -10.57 13.56 -19.54
C ALA A 167 -11.12 13.33 -18.13
N THR A 168 -10.37 12.64 -17.25
CA THR A 168 -10.71 12.55 -15.83
C THR A 168 -10.63 13.94 -15.21
N PRO A 169 -11.69 14.43 -14.55
CA PRO A 169 -11.69 15.75 -13.92
C PRO A 169 -10.63 15.86 -12.81
N GLU A 170 -10.00 17.02 -12.71
CA GLU A 170 -9.21 17.34 -11.54
C GLU A 170 -10.09 17.34 -10.30
N ALA A 171 -9.62 16.70 -9.25
CA ALA A 171 -10.37 16.58 -8.00
C ALA A 171 -9.46 16.31 -6.81
N VAL A 172 -9.88 16.75 -5.64
CA VAL A 172 -9.31 16.31 -4.36
C VAL A 172 -10.43 15.80 -3.49
N LYS A 173 -10.35 14.55 -3.10
CA LYS A 173 -11.29 13.91 -2.18
C LYS A 173 -10.57 13.57 -0.89
N THR A 174 -11.10 14.04 0.22
CA THR A 174 -10.58 13.73 1.56
C THR A 174 -11.70 13.17 2.42
N ILE A 175 -11.44 12.03 3.06
CA ILE A 175 -12.29 11.46 4.09
C ILE A 175 -11.44 11.29 5.34
N GLU A 176 -11.87 11.89 6.45
CA GLU A 176 -11.19 11.83 7.74
C GLU A 176 -12.19 11.55 8.84
N ASN A 177 -11.84 10.62 9.72
CA ASN A 177 -12.66 10.24 10.87
C ASN A 177 -11.77 9.63 12.00
N ALA A 178 -12.37 9.15 13.07
CA ALA A 178 -11.64 8.59 14.21
C ALA A 178 -10.74 7.39 13.86
N ALA A 179 -10.99 6.68 12.76
CA ALA A 179 -10.16 5.54 12.33
C ALA A 179 -8.90 5.98 11.58
N GLY A 180 -8.92 7.17 10.94
CA GLY A 180 -7.80 7.66 10.14
C GLY A 180 -8.23 8.60 9.02
N LYS A 181 -7.48 8.56 7.91
CA LYS A 181 -7.67 9.49 6.78
C LYS A 181 -7.37 8.81 5.45
N VAL A 182 -8.18 9.12 4.46
CA VAL A 182 -7.94 8.84 3.03
C VAL A 182 -7.91 10.15 2.26
N VAL A 183 -6.92 10.32 1.39
CA VAL A 183 -6.86 11.42 0.42
C VAL A 183 -6.63 10.83 -0.96
N ILE A 184 -7.39 11.29 -1.94
CA ILE A 184 -7.22 10.98 -3.36
C ILE A 184 -7.23 12.30 -4.11
N SER A 185 -6.19 12.57 -4.87
CA SER A 185 -6.02 13.81 -5.65
C SER A 185 -5.68 13.47 -7.09
N VAL A 186 -6.34 14.11 -8.03
CA VAL A 186 -6.03 14.06 -9.46
C VAL A 186 -5.79 15.50 -9.91
N LYS A 187 -4.65 15.76 -10.53
CA LYS A 187 -4.27 17.08 -11.06
C LYS A 187 -3.63 16.93 -12.43
N GLN A 188 -3.77 17.94 -13.26
CA GLN A 188 -3.00 18.06 -14.49
C GLN A 188 -1.84 19.04 -14.26
N ASN A 189 -0.64 18.65 -14.65
CA ASN A 189 0.56 19.46 -14.59
C ASN A 189 1.27 19.41 -15.95
N GLY A 190 1.01 20.40 -16.79
CA GLY A 190 1.48 20.40 -18.19
C GLY A 190 0.94 19.18 -18.94
N ASN A 191 1.86 18.40 -19.51
CA ASN A 191 1.54 17.16 -20.22
C ASN A 191 1.45 15.92 -19.32
N ASN A 192 1.49 16.10 -17.99
CA ASN A 192 1.38 14.99 -17.05
C ASN A 192 0.03 15.06 -16.31
N ALA A 193 -0.54 13.90 -16.04
CA ALA A 193 -1.54 13.73 -15.00
C ALA A 193 -0.85 13.20 -13.74
N GLU A 194 -1.04 13.89 -12.63
CA GLU A 194 -0.50 13.51 -11.33
C GLU A 194 -1.64 13.00 -10.44
N VAL A 195 -1.46 11.80 -9.91
CA VAL A 195 -2.41 11.22 -8.96
C VAL A 195 -1.70 10.90 -7.66
N GLU A 196 -2.23 11.43 -6.58
CA GLU A 196 -1.77 11.10 -5.24
C GLU A 196 -2.88 10.38 -4.49
N ARG A 197 -2.53 9.28 -3.82
CA ARG A 197 -3.43 8.53 -2.95
C ARG A 197 -2.72 8.26 -1.64
N SER A 198 -3.39 8.50 -0.53
CA SER A 198 -2.85 8.19 0.79
C SER A 198 -3.90 7.58 1.70
N LEU A 199 -3.48 6.61 2.50
CA LEU A 199 -4.26 5.97 3.56
C LEU A 199 -3.47 6.00 4.85
N LEU A 200 -4.01 6.65 5.87
CA LEU A 200 -3.51 6.61 7.24
C LEU A 200 -4.54 5.93 8.12
N LEU A 201 -4.15 4.87 8.85
CA LEU A 201 -4.97 4.24 9.89
C LEU A 201 -4.31 4.42 11.25
N ASN A 202 -5.06 4.96 12.20
CA ASN A 202 -4.55 5.35 13.52
C ASN A 202 -4.21 4.14 14.40
N LYS A 203 -4.87 2.99 14.17
CA LYS A 203 -4.71 1.79 14.98
C LYS A 203 -4.93 0.52 14.16
N GLN A 204 -4.74 -0.59 14.77
CA GLN A 204 -4.78 -1.93 14.19
C GLN A 204 -6.00 -2.73 14.64
N LEU A 205 -6.39 -2.57 15.91
CA LEU A 205 -7.54 -3.26 16.50
C LEU A 205 -8.73 -2.30 16.56
N TYR A 206 -9.84 -2.73 15.97
CA TYR A 206 -11.10 -1.99 15.90
C TYR A 206 -12.23 -2.80 16.56
N THR A 207 -12.97 -2.17 17.47
CA THR A 207 -14.18 -2.73 18.05
C THR A 207 -15.35 -2.67 17.06
N PRO A 208 -16.47 -3.42 17.28
CA PRO A 208 -17.66 -3.31 16.47
C PRO A 208 -18.22 -1.89 16.37
N ALA A 209 -18.13 -1.10 17.43
CA ALA A 209 -18.59 0.30 17.45
C ALA A 209 -17.76 1.22 16.55
N GLU A 210 -16.49 0.92 16.35
CA GLU A 210 -15.56 1.70 15.54
C GLU A 210 -15.51 1.24 14.07
N PHE A 211 -16.10 0.09 13.81
CA PHE A 211 -16.02 -0.56 12.49
C PHE A 211 -16.60 0.30 11.37
N GLY A 212 -17.66 1.07 11.62
CA GLY A 212 -18.25 1.96 10.63
C GLY A 212 -17.28 2.99 10.08
N ASN A 213 -16.47 3.61 10.95
CA ASN A 213 -15.46 4.58 10.56
C ASN A 213 -14.35 3.93 9.71
N LEU A 214 -13.84 2.78 10.15
CA LEU A 214 -12.84 2.03 9.39
C LEU A 214 -13.36 1.60 8.02
N ARG A 215 -14.57 1.05 7.98
CA ARG A 215 -15.23 0.62 6.75
C ARG A 215 -15.33 1.75 5.74
N THR A 216 -15.72 2.95 6.17
CA THR A 216 -15.80 4.13 5.29
C THR A 216 -14.46 4.40 4.62
N LEU A 217 -13.36 4.41 5.37
CA LEU A 217 -12.03 4.66 4.82
C LEU A 217 -11.58 3.56 3.86
N LEU A 218 -11.72 2.29 4.25
CA LEU A 218 -11.25 1.17 3.41
C LEU A 218 -12.11 0.95 2.17
N THR A 219 -13.40 1.25 2.24
CA THR A 219 -14.28 1.22 1.04
C THR A 219 -13.84 2.28 0.04
N GLU A 220 -13.52 3.49 0.49
CA GLU A 220 -13.01 4.53 -0.40
C GLU A 220 -11.63 4.19 -0.93
N TRP A 221 -10.74 3.68 -0.07
CA TRP A 221 -9.40 3.26 -0.48
C TRP A 221 -9.42 2.21 -1.59
N GLY A 222 -10.34 1.24 -1.49
CA GLY A 222 -10.57 0.19 -2.48
C GLY A 222 -11.35 0.63 -3.73
N ASN A 223 -11.89 1.86 -3.76
CA ASN A 223 -12.74 2.32 -4.84
C ASN A 223 -11.97 2.43 -6.17
N GLN A 224 -12.51 1.83 -7.22
CA GLN A 224 -11.89 1.80 -8.55
C GLN A 224 -11.84 3.18 -9.23
N SER A 225 -12.74 4.10 -8.90
CA SER A 225 -12.74 5.45 -9.48
C SER A 225 -11.45 6.23 -9.19
N GLY A 226 -10.79 5.97 -8.05
CA GLY A 226 -9.49 6.54 -7.70
C GLY A 226 -8.29 5.81 -8.29
N LYS A 227 -8.51 4.76 -9.10
CA LYS A 227 -7.47 3.90 -9.67
C LYS A 227 -7.47 3.86 -11.19
N THR A 228 -8.23 4.74 -11.81
CA THR A 228 -8.39 4.76 -13.26
C THR A 228 -8.39 6.19 -13.77
N LEU A 229 -7.60 6.45 -14.80
CA LEU A 229 -7.63 7.70 -15.56
C LEU A 229 -8.23 7.47 -16.94
N LEU A 230 -9.04 8.42 -17.37
CA LEU A 230 -9.59 8.48 -18.72
C LEU A 230 -8.83 9.54 -19.50
N LEU A 231 -8.28 9.16 -20.65
CA LEU A 231 -7.66 10.06 -21.61
C LEU A 231 -8.53 10.13 -22.87
N SER A 232 -8.83 11.33 -23.37
CA SER A 232 -9.48 11.53 -24.67
C SER A 232 -8.42 11.58 -25.77
N ILE A 233 -8.72 11.00 -26.92
CA ILE A 233 -7.97 11.12 -28.15
C ILE A 233 -8.56 12.31 -28.93
N ASN A 234 -7.71 13.27 -29.30
CA ASN A 234 -8.14 14.45 -30.08
C ASN A 234 -8.42 14.10 -31.54
#